data_00c7b7086e584469ef4f555d51d961b8
#
_entry.id   00c7b7086e584469ef4f555d51d961b8
#
_cell.length_a   1.000
_cell.length_b   1.000
_cell.length_c   1.000
_cell.angle_alpha   90.00
_cell.angle_beta   90.00
_cell.angle_gamma   90.00
#
_symmetry.space_group_name_H-M   'P 1'
#
loop_
_entity.id
_entity.type
_entity.pdbx_description
1 polymer ?
#
loop_
_entity_poly.entity_id
_entity_poly.type
_entity_poly.pdbx_seq_one_letter_code
_entity_poly.pdbx_strand_id
1 'polypeptide(L)'
;MNVLIAYMSQTGNTKKVAEAIYSAIPQPKEIKRVEDVTSLEGYDFAFLGFPTHGYGPDKKVKTFFETHAKGRSIALFITHMAPDGAPPLQDWIQKFRDAAVGANIVGVFDCQGQLNSPLLKIVMRINPNPQIRASARSSKGQPDAARLERAGAFANEMLNRLKP
;
A
#
# COMPACT_ATOMS: atom_id res chain seq x y z
N MET A 1 -9.41 19.72 -7.00
CA MET A 1 -8.59 18.85 -6.14
C MET A 1 -7.72 17.98 -7.05
N ASN A 2 -6.40 18.17 -6.99
CA ASN A 2 -5.40 17.38 -7.71
C ASN A 2 -4.92 16.24 -6.81
N VAL A 3 -4.91 15.01 -7.32
CA VAL A 3 -4.60 13.81 -6.55
C VAL A 3 -3.35 13.13 -7.11
N LEU A 4 -2.40 12.80 -6.24
CA LEU A 4 -1.29 11.92 -6.59
C LEU A 4 -1.56 10.50 -6.10
N ILE A 5 -1.26 9.51 -6.93
CA ILE A 5 -1.13 8.12 -6.52
C ILE A 5 0.35 7.75 -6.67
N ALA A 6 1.07 7.62 -5.56
CA ALA A 6 2.47 7.21 -5.61
C ALA A 6 2.66 5.83 -5.01
N TYR A 7 3.48 4.99 -5.64
CA TYR A 7 3.66 3.61 -5.18
C TYR A 7 5.10 3.13 -5.31
N MET A 8 5.49 2.25 -4.39
CA MET A 8 6.67 1.40 -4.49
C MET A 8 6.23 -0.03 -4.76
N SER A 9 6.80 -0.69 -5.77
CA SER A 9 6.43 -2.06 -6.09
C SER A 9 7.58 -2.82 -6.74
N GLN A 10 7.97 -3.96 -6.17
CA GLN A 10 9.00 -4.84 -6.73
C GLN A 10 8.37 -5.99 -7.55
N THR A 11 7.25 -6.53 -7.09
CA THR A 11 6.60 -7.71 -7.68
C THR A 11 5.31 -7.39 -8.44
N GLY A 12 4.93 -6.11 -8.49
CA GLY A 12 3.73 -5.65 -9.18
C GLY A 12 2.45 -5.60 -8.33
N ASN A 13 2.45 -6.14 -7.10
CA ASN A 13 1.22 -6.16 -6.27
C ASN A 13 0.75 -4.74 -5.92
N THR A 14 1.61 -3.93 -5.34
CA THR A 14 1.28 -2.54 -4.97
C THR A 14 0.94 -1.71 -6.21
N LYS A 15 1.60 -1.98 -7.35
CA LYS A 15 1.28 -1.33 -8.63
C LYS A 15 -0.16 -1.63 -9.06
N LYS A 16 -0.61 -2.88 -9.00
CA LYS A 16 -2.00 -3.25 -9.34
C LYS A 16 -3.02 -2.50 -8.48
N VAL A 17 -2.75 -2.37 -7.19
CA VAL A 17 -3.60 -1.59 -6.27
C VAL A 17 -3.60 -0.11 -6.64
N ALA A 18 -2.42 0.47 -6.94
CA ALA A 18 -2.30 1.85 -7.38
C ALA A 18 -3.10 2.13 -8.68
N GLU A 19 -3.03 1.21 -9.65
CA GLU A 19 -3.78 1.31 -10.91
C GLU A 19 -5.30 1.19 -10.69
N ALA A 20 -5.74 0.34 -9.75
CA ALA A 20 -7.15 0.24 -9.38
C ALA A 20 -7.67 1.54 -8.72
N ILE A 21 -6.91 2.11 -7.79
CA ILE A 21 -7.20 3.42 -7.18
C ILE A 21 -7.26 4.50 -8.27
N TYR A 22 -6.25 4.55 -9.14
CA TYR A 22 -6.19 5.51 -10.23
C TYR A 22 -7.42 5.42 -11.14
N SER A 23 -7.85 4.22 -11.50
CA SER A 23 -9.00 4.01 -12.39
C SER A 23 -10.33 4.39 -11.74
N ALA A 24 -10.44 4.27 -10.40
CA ALA A 24 -11.69 4.47 -9.67
C ALA A 24 -12.01 5.94 -9.39
N ILE A 25 -11.03 6.83 -9.32
CA ILE A 25 -11.25 8.23 -8.94
C ILE A 25 -11.44 9.14 -10.17
N PRO A 26 -12.44 10.04 -10.18
CA PRO A 26 -12.72 10.91 -11.33
C PRO A 26 -11.94 12.22 -11.35
N GLN A 27 -11.28 12.60 -10.24
CA GLN A 27 -10.55 13.86 -10.11
C GLN A 27 -9.34 13.93 -11.04
N PRO A 28 -8.84 15.14 -11.37
CA PRO A 28 -7.50 15.31 -11.93
C PRO A 28 -6.46 14.58 -11.09
N LYS A 29 -5.68 13.71 -11.71
CA LYS A 29 -4.81 12.76 -11.00
C LYS A 29 -3.57 12.41 -11.78
N GLU A 30 -2.53 12.07 -11.05
CA GLU A 30 -1.31 11.47 -11.58
C GLU A 30 -0.99 10.17 -10.86
N ILE A 31 -0.32 9.24 -11.55
CA ILE A 31 0.21 8.03 -10.96
C ILE A 31 1.72 7.98 -11.21
N LYS A 32 2.51 7.81 -10.15
CA LYS A 32 3.98 7.82 -10.19
C LYS A 32 4.58 6.71 -9.33
N ARG A 33 5.78 6.28 -9.68
CA ARG A 33 6.60 5.54 -8.73
C ARG A 33 7.12 6.51 -7.67
N VAL A 34 7.33 6.04 -6.43
CA VAL A 34 7.85 6.93 -5.36
C VAL A 34 9.23 7.49 -5.70
N GLU A 35 10.02 6.76 -6.50
CA GLU A 35 11.32 7.20 -6.96
C GLU A 35 11.26 8.43 -7.89
N ASP A 36 10.12 8.65 -8.55
CA ASP A 36 9.88 9.75 -9.48
C ASP A 36 9.15 10.93 -8.80
N VAL A 37 8.86 10.82 -7.50
CA VAL A 37 8.20 11.89 -6.72
C VAL A 37 9.26 12.80 -6.14
N THR A 38 9.34 14.01 -6.63
CA THR A 38 10.24 15.05 -6.14
C THR A 38 9.61 15.91 -5.04
N SER A 39 8.29 16.07 -5.05
CA SER A 39 7.53 16.81 -4.04
C SER A 39 6.05 16.38 -4.05
N LEU A 40 5.38 16.53 -2.92
CA LEU A 40 3.92 16.47 -2.82
C LEU A 40 3.26 17.87 -2.93
N GLU A 41 4.04 18.91 -3.19
CA GLU A 41 3.50 20.25 -3.45
C GLU A 41 2.71 20.28 -4.76
N GLY A 42 1.60 21.02 -4.77
CA GLY A 42 0.69 21.07 -5.93
C GLY A 42 -0.36 19.95 -5.97
N TYR A 43 -0.27 18.96 -5.08
CA TYR A 43 -1.33 17.99 -4.86
C TYR A 43 -2.10 18.33 -3.59
N ASP A 44 -3.43 18.30 -3.69
CA ASP A 44 -4.33 18.51 -2.55
C ASP A 44 -4.39 17.25 -1.65
N PHE A 45 -4.18 16.09 -2.26
CA PHE A 45 -4.21 14.80 -1.59
C PHE A 45 -3.30 13.77 -2.27
N ALA A 46 -2.74 12.84 -1.49
CA ALA A 46 -1.95 11.75 -2.04
C ALA A 46 -2.33 10.38 -1.46
N PHE A 47 -2.50 9.40 -2.36
CA PHE A 47 -2.49 7.98 -2.02
C PHE A 47 -1.07 7.46 -2.13
N LEU A 48 -0.53 6.91 -1.04
CA LEU A 48 0.85 6.43 -0.96
C LEU A 48 0.87 4.93 -0.69
N GLY A 49 1.43 4.17 -1.62
CA GLY A 49 1.40 2.72 -1.62
C GLY A 49 2.74 2.03 -1.44
N PHE A 50 2.79 1.09 -0.50
CA PHE A 50 4.03 0.39 -0.15
C PHE A 50 3.81 -1.09 0.13
N PRO A 51 4.77 -1.96 -0.22
CA PRO A 51 4.79 -3.33 0.29
C PRO A 51 5.37 -3.36 1.72
N THR A 52 4.98 -4.34 2.50
CA THR A 52 5.68 -4.63 3.76
C THR A 52 7.04 -5.30 3.49
N HIS A 53 8.07 -4.84 4.16
CA HIS A 53 9.38 -5.49 4.23
C HIS A 53 9.73 -5.74 5.70
N GLY A 54 9.96 -7.01 6.08
CA GLY A 54 10.25 -7.34 7.47
C GLY A 54 9.14 -6.90 8.44
N TYR A 55 7.88 -7.04 8.02
CA TYR A 55 6.69 -6.73 8.83
C TYR A 55 6.47 -5.24 9.11
N GLY A 56 6.87 -4.36 8.18
CA GLY A 56 6.66 -2.91 8.29
C GLY A 56 7.28 -2.15 7.14
N PRO A 57 7.42 -0.81 7.26
CA PRO A 57 8.10 0.03 6.27
C PRO A 57 9.61 -0.17 6.34
N ASP A 58 10.26 -0.31 5.18
CA ASP A 58 11.70 -0.31 5.08
C ASP A 58 12.29 1.11 5.22
N LYS A 59 13.63 1.21 5.15
CA LYS A 59 14.33 2.49 5.25
C LYS A 59 13.94 3.47 4.16
N LYS A 60 13.71 2.99 2.92
CA LYS A 60 13.35 3.87 1.80
C LYS A 60 11.97 4.50 2.02
N VAL A 61 11.01 3.71 2.52
CA VAL A 61 9.66 4.18 2.84
C VAL A 61 9.71 5.21 3.97
N LYS A 62 10.49 4.97 5.02
CA LYS A 62 10.67 5.94 6.14
C LYS A 62 11.26 7.25 5.63
N THR A 63 12.34 7.19 4.84
CA THR A 63 12.95 8.38 4.25
C THR A 63 11.96 9.13 3.35
N PHE A 64 11.13 8.43 2.57
CA PHE A 64 10.10 9.06 1.74
C PHE A 64 9.09 9.85 2.59
N PHE A 65 8.60 9.26 3.69
CA PHE A 65 7.69 9.95 4.60
C PHE A 65 8.33 11.17 5.25
N GLU A 66 9.55 11.04 5.77
CA GLU A 66 10.31 12.14 6.40
C GLU A 66 10.49 13.31 5.44
N THR A 67 10.75 13.01 4.16
CA THR A 67 11.04 14.03 3.15
C THR A 67 9.78 14.69 2.60
N HIS A 68 8.68 13.95 2.42
CA HIS A 68 7.56 14.41 1.61
C HIS A 68 6.21 14.49 2.34
N ALA A 69 5.98 13.69 3.41
CA ALA A 69 4.63 13.51 3.95
C ALA A 69 4.25 14.51 5.04
N LYS A 70 5.21 15.18 5.67
CA LYS A 70 4.94 16.12 6.78
C LYS A 70 4.01 17.25 6.37
N GLY A 71 2.94 17.46 7.14
CA GLY A 71 1.93 18.49 6.89
C GLY A 71 0.99 18.18 5.73
N ARG A 72 1.07 17.01 5.12
CA ARG A 72 0.22 16.60 4.00
C ARG A 72 -0.93 15.70 4.44
N SER A 73 -2.08 15.84 3.77
CA SER A 73 -3.19 14.89 3.88
C SER A 73 -2.95 13.74 2.92
N ILE A 74 -2.87 12.52 3.47
CA ILE A 74 -2.55 11.30 2.71
C ILE A 74 -3.47 10.15 3.09
N ALA A 75 -3.62 9.19 2.20
CA ALA A 75 -4.11 7.85 2.52
C ALA A 75 -3.04 6.81 2.17
N LEU A 76 -2.92 5.78 2.98
CA LEU A 76 -1.97 4.71 2.74
C LEU A 76 -2.67 3.49 2.11
N PHE A 77 -1.97 2.79 1.21
CA PHE A 77 -2.37 1.45 0.78
C PHE A 77 -1.17 0.51 0.86
N ILE A 78 -1.35 -0.60 1.57
CA ILE A 78 -0.27 -1.49 1.98
C ILE A 78 -0.53 -2.89 1.44
N THR A 79 0.48 -3.48 0.79
CA THR A 79 0.40 -4.87 0.34
C THR A 79 1.32 -5.75 1.18
N HIS A 80 0.85 -6.93 1.53
CA HIS A 80 1.54 -7.87 2.40
C HIS A 80 1.26 -9.33 1.99
N MET A 81 2.03 -10.27 2.51
CA MET A 81 1.84 -11.69 2.23
C MET A 81 0.75 -12.33 3.10
N ALA A 82 0.51 -11.80 4.29
CA ALA A 82 -0.44 -12.40 5.23
C ALA A 82 -1.88 -12.34 4.67
N PRO A 83 -2.75 -13.31 5.01
CA PRO A 83 -4.17 -13.20 4.71
C PRO A 83 -4.78 -11.93 5.29
N ASP A 84 -5.80 -11.37 4.60
CA ASP A 84 -6.50 -10.19 5.09
C ASP A 84 -7.09 -10.47 6.49
N GLY A 85 -6.95 -9.51 7.39
CA GLY A 85 -7.44 -9.64 8.78
C GLY A 85 -6.58 -10.53 9.69
N ALA A 86 -5.42 -10.99 9.25
CA ALA A 86 -4.52 -11.75 10.12
C ALA A 86 -4.08 -10.91 11.33
N PRO A 87 -4.01 -11.50 12.56
CA PRO A 87 -3.74 -10.75 13.79
C PRO A 87 -2.52 -9.80 13.74
N PRO A 88 -1.36 -10.17 13.14
CA PRO A 88 -0.19 -9.30 13.15
C PRO A 88 -0.31 -8.08 12.22
N LEU A 89 -1.32 -8.02 11.34
CA LEU A 89 -1.46 -6.92 10.37
C LEU A 89 -1.67 -5.56 11.03
N GLN A 90 -2.37 -5.50 12.15
CA GLN A 90 -2.59 -4.25 12.86
C GLN A 90 -1.28 -3.63 13.32
N ASP A 91 -0.37 -4.44 13.86
CA ASP A 91 0.96 -3.96 14.28
C ASP A 91 1.80 -3.51 13.07
N TRP A 92 1.70 -4.21 11.94
CA TRP A 92 2.44 -3.83 10.73
C TRP A 92 1.93 -2.51 10.17
N ILE A 93 0.62 -2.34 10.10
CA ILE A 93 -0.03 -1.10 9.65
C ILE A 93 0.32 0.06 10.60
N GLN A 94 0.31 -0.19 11.91
CA GLN A 94 0.68 0.84 12.90
C GLN A 94 2.11 1.34 12.68
N LYS A 95 3.06 0.47 12.36
CA LYS A 95 4.43 0.89 12.02
C LYS A 95 4.51 1.83 10.82
N PHE A 96 3.62 1.68 9.82
CA PHE A 96 3.54 2.65 8.71
C PHE A 96 2.97 3.99 9.18
N ARG A 97 1.95 3.97 10.04
CA ARG A 97 1.40 5.20 10.63
C ARG A 97 2.46 5.94 11.46
N ASP A 98 3.20 5.20 12.28
CA ASP A 98 4.26 5.75 13.13
C ASP A 98 5.43 6.31 12.31
N ALA A 99 5.70 5.75 11.15
CA ALA A 99 6.75 6.24 10.26
C ALA A 99 6.36 7.53 9.51
N ALA A 100 5.07 7.79 9.31
CA ALA A 100 4.55 8.97 8.61
C ALA A 100 4.32 10.16 9.58
N VAL A 101 5.33 10.47 10.38
CA VAL A 101 5.27 11.51 11.41
C VAL A 101 4.90 12.87 10.83
N GLY A 102 3.87 13.50 11.40
CA GLY A 102 3.41 14.82 10.99
C GLY A 102 2.53 14.84 9.73
N ALA A 103 2.23 13.68 9.14
CA ALA A 103 1.21 13.57 8.09
C ALA A 103 -0.18 13.45 8.70
N ASN A 104 -1.19 14.01 8.01
CA ASN A 104 -2.59 13.73 8.30
C ASN A 104 -3.04 12.49 7.53
N ILE A 105 -3.05 11.32 8.19
CA ILE A 105 -3.45 10.05 7.57
C ILE A 105 -4.97 9.92 7.64
N VAL A 106 -5.66 10.15 6.53
CA VAL A 106 -7.13 10.10 6.42
C VAL A 106 -7.65 8.66 6.47
N GLY A 107 -6.90 7.70 5.98
CA GLY A 107 -7.23 6.28 6.04
C GLY A 107 -6.11 5.37 5.58
N VAL A 108 -6.29 4.08 5.84
CA VAL A 108 -5.37 3.02 5.40
C VAL A 108 -6.17 1.87 4.81
N PHE A 109 -5.76 1.43 3.65
CA PHE A 109 -6.20 0.20 3.00
C PHE A 109 -5.06 -0.82 3.03
N ASP A 110 -5.37 -2.07 3.26
CA ASP A 110 -4.41 -3.15 3.13
C ASP A 110 -5.00 -4.34 2.37
N CYS A 111 -4.16 -5.09 1.71
CA CYS A 111 -4.57 -6.34 1.08
C CYS A 111 -3.41 -7.30 0.87
N GLN A 112 -3.76 -8.57 0.76
CA GLN A 112 -2.80 -9.60 0.43
C GLN A 112 -2.28 -9.44 -1.00
N GLY A 113 -0.97 -9.57 -1.18
CA GLY A 113 -0.27 -9.63 -2.46
C GLY A 113 0.48 -10.95 -2.61
N GLN A 114 0.72 -11.36 -3.86
CA GLN A 114 1.42 -12.59 -4.16
C GLN A 114 2.92 -12.47 -3.95
N LEU A 115 3.53 -13.44 -3.30
CA LEU A 115 4.98 -13.63 -3.36
C LEU A 115 5.44 -13.90 -4.80
N ASN A 116 6.60 -13.38 -5.19
CA ASN A 116 7.19 -13.77 -6.46
C ASN A 116 7.48 -15.29 -6.48
N SER A 117 7.42 -15.89 -7.67
CA SER A 117 7.53 -17.34 -7.82
C SER A 117 8.80 -17.96 -7.24
N PRO A 118 10.00 -17.37 -7.37
CA PRO A 118 11.20 -17.90 -6.73
C PRO A 118 11.10 -17.91 -5.21
N LEU A 119 10.70 -16.80 -4.60
CA LEU A 119 10.56 -16.70 -3.15
C LEU A 119 9.47 -17.61 -2.62
N LEU A 120 8.35 -17.74 -3.33
CA LEU A 120 7.29 -18.69 -2.98
C LEU A 120 7.81 -20.12 -2.93
N LYS A 121 8.58 -20.56 -3.94
CA LYS A 121 9.19 -21.90 -3.98
C LYS A 121 10.12 -22.12 -2.80
N ILE A 122 10.95 -21.13 -2.45
CA ILE A 122 11.86 -21.19 -1.31
C ILE A 122 11.06 -21.32 -0.01
N VAL A 123 10.10 -20.44 0.23
CA VAL A 123 9.26 -20.48 1.45
C VAL A 123 8.55 -21.84 1.57
N MET A 124 7.98 -22.35 0.49
CA MET A 124 7.29 -23.64 0.49
C MET A 124 8.21 -24.83 0.77
N ARG A 125 9.48 -24.73 0.37
CA ARG A 125 10.43 -25.85 0.50
C ARG A 125 11.12 -25.90 1.86
N ILE A 126 11.54 -24.75 2.39
CA ILE A 126 12.45 -24.70 3.54
C ILE A 126 11.83 -24.09 4.81
N ASN A 127 10.74 -23.35 4.72
CA ASN A 127 10.15 -22.74 5.88
C ASN A 127 9.37 -23.79 6.71
N PRO A 128 9.76 -24.06 7.96
CA PRO A 128 9.11 -25.05 8.81
C PRO A 128 7.75 -24.57 9.37
N ASN A 129 7.48 -23.26 9.35
CA ASN A 129 6.29 -22.70 9.97
C ASN A 129 5.04 -22.94 9.08
N PRO A 130 4.05 -23.74 9.55
CA PRO A 130 2.84 -24.03 8.79
C PRO A 130 2.02 -22.79 8.44
N GLN A 131 1.99 -21.77 9.31
CA GLN A 131 1.23 -20.54 9.09
C GLN A 131 1.84 -19.70 7.96
N ILE A 132 3.17 -19.60 7.92
CA ILE A 132 3.87 -18.90 6.82
C ILE A 132 3.64 -19.63 5.49
N ARG A 133 3.71 -20.96 5.50
CA ARG A 133 3.41 -21.76 4.29
C ARG A 133 1.96 -21.63 3.85
N ALA A 134 1.01 -21.58 4.77
CA ALA A 134 -0.42 -21.34 4.46
C ALA A 134 -0.62 -19.94 3.87
N SER A 135 -0.02 -18.91 4.45
CA SER A 135 -0.04 -17.54 3.92
C SER A 135 0.57 -17.45 2.52
N ALA A 136 1.69 -18.13 2.30
CA ALA A 136 2.32 -18.18 0.98
C ALA A 136 1.44 -18.84 -0.07
N ARG A 137 0.72 -19.90 0.29
CA ARG A 137 -0.25 -20.57 -0.62
C ARG A 137 -1.45 -19.68 -0.93
N SER A 138 -2.05 -19.05 0.10
CA SER A 138 -3.22 -18.18 -0.08
C SER A 138 -2.91 -16.90 -0.86
N SER A 139 -1.63 -16.49 -0.90
CA SER A 139 -1.19 -15.30 -1.64
C SER A 139 -1.22 -15.49 -3.16
N LYS A 140 -1.31 -16.73 -3.65
CA LYS A 140 -1.30 -17.00 -5.10
C LYS A 140 -2.48 -16.31 -5.79
N GLY A 141 -2.18 -15.54 -6.84
CA GLY A 141 -3.17 -14.79 -7.60
C GLY A 141 -3.60 -13.46 -6.95
N GLN A 142 -2.98 -13.10 -5.81
CA GLN A 142 -3.33 -11.87 -5.10
C GLN A 142 -2.49 -10.65 -5.58
N PRO A 143 -3.04 -9.42 -5.50
CA PRO A 143 -4.44 -9.12 -5.20
C PRO A 143 -5.37 -9.54 -6.34
N ASP A 144 -6.51 -10.14 -6.00
CA ASP A 144 -7.56 -10.52 -6.93
C ASP A 144 -8.51 -9.35 -7.27
N ALA A 145 -9.47 -9.60 -8.17
CA ALA A 145 -10.42 -8.57 -8.62
C ALA A 145 -11.21 -7.96 -7.46
N ALA A 146 -11.63 -8.77 -6.48
CA ALA A 146 -12.40 -8.28 -5.32
C ALA A 146 -11.57 -7.32 -4.45
N ARG A 147 -10.27 -7.59 -4.27
CA ARG A 147 -9.37 -6.68 -3.54
C ARG A 147 -9.12 -5.39 -4.30
N LEU A 148 -8.98 -5.46 -5.61
CA LEU A 148 -8.81 -4.27 -6.46
C LEU A 148 -10.08 -3.40 -6.47
N GLU A 149 -11.27 -4.01 -6.50
CA GLU A 149 -12.54 -3.30 -6.35
C GLU A 149 -12.64 -2.59 -4.99
N ARG A 150 -12.29 -3.28 -3.90
CA ARG A 150 -12.25 -2.66 -2.56
C ARG A 150 -11.25 -1.50 -2.48
N ALA A 151 -10.11 -1.59 -3.16
CA ALA A 151 -9.15 -0.49 -3.22
C ALA A 151 -9.73 0.74 -3.93
N GLY A 152 -10.48 0.54 -5.01
CA GLY A 152 -11.20 1.61 -5.71
C GLY A 152 -12.29 2.23 -4.84
N ALA A 153 -13.07 1.40 -4.13
CA ALA A 153 -14.10 1.87 -3.19
C ALA A 153 -13.49 2.69 -2.04
N PHE A 154 -12.38 2.20 -1.46
CA PHE A 154 -11.61 2.92 -0.45
C PHE A 154 -11.16 4.30 -0.95
N ALA A 155 -10.65 4.38 -2.19
CA ALA A 155 -10.20 5.65 -2.75
C ALA A 155 -11.33 6.68 -2.83
N ASN A 156 -12.51 6.28 -3.32
CA ASN A 156 -13.68 7.15 -3.38
C ASN A 156 -14.15 7.57 -1.99
N GLU A 157 -14.13 6.67 -1.02
CA GLU A 157 -14.46 6.99 0.38
C GLU A 157 -13.51 8.04 0.95
N MET A 158 -12.20 7.89 0.76
CA MET A 158 -11.21 8.87 1.26
C MET A 158 -11.44 10.25 0.65
N LEU A 159 -11.68 10.33 -0.66
CA LEU A 159 -11.95 11.60 -1.32
C LEU A 159 -13.28 12.23 -0.89
N ASN A 160 -14.28 11.44 -0.55
CA ASN A 160 -15.55 11.95 -0.01
C ASN A 160 -15.38 12.54 1.39
N ARG A 161 -14.49 12.00 2.22
CA ARG A 161 -14.17 12.55 3.55
C ARG A 161 -13.45 13.91 3.49
N LEU A 162 -12.87 14.27 2.34
CA LEU A 162 -12.18 15.53 2.15
C LEU A 162 -13.06 16.63 1.55
N LYS A 163 -14.29 16.29 1.17
CA LYS A 163 -15.27 17.30 0.74
C LYS A 163 -15.73 18.09 1.97
N PRO A 164 -15.84 19.43 1.85
CA PRO A 164 -16.36 20.28 2.92
C PRO A 164 -17.81 19.98 3.23
#